data_31c7fdce8cdf12fcd38849edd4a6593c
#
_entry.id   31c7fdce8cdf12fcd38849edd4a6593c
#
_cell.length_a   1.000
_cell.length_b   1.000
_cell.length_c   1.000
_cell.angle_alpha   90.00
_cell.angle_beta   90.00
_cell.angle_gamma   90.00
#
_symmetry.space_group_name_H-M   'P 1'
#
loop_
_entity.id
_entity.type
_entity.pdbx_description
1 polymer ?
#
loop_
_entity_poly.entity_id
_entity_poly.type
_entity_poly.pdbx_seq_one_letter_code
_entity_poly.pdbx_strand_id
1 'polypeptide(L)'
;MIRQRTLKNVIKATGITLHGGERAELVLRPAPVNTGIIFRRTDLDPIVEIHALAENVGDTTMSTSLMKGAIKVATVEHLLSAFAGLGIDNAIVDVTASEIPIMDGSAGPFVFLIQSAGIEEQNAPKRFIRIKRRVMVADGDKWAAFDPFHGFKVTFTIDFDHPLFKSKHKTATLDFSSLSYVKEVSRARTFGFMADFEKLQAMNLARGASLDNAIAIDDFRVLNEDGLRYENEFVKHKILDAVGDLYLLGSSLIGAFSGYKSGHALNNMLLRQLLIEQDAWEFVTYKDTKRAPISYVRPILVEA
;
A
#
# COMPACT_ATOMS: atom_id res chain seq x y z
N MET A 1 -5.47 -25.11 -6.44
CA MET A 1 -5.33 -24.42 -5.14
C MET A 1 -4.58 -23.12 -5.37
N ILE A 2 -5.06 -22.01 -4.83
CA ILE A 2 -4.26 -20.77 -4.83
C ILE A 2 -3.16 -20.97 -3.77
N ARG A 3 -1.92 -20.72 -4.22
CA ARG A 3 -0.72 -20.89 -3.39
C ARG A 3 -0.21 -19.56 -2.88
N GLN A 4 0.52 -19.59 -1.77
CA GLN A 4 1.31 -18.44 -1.31
C GLN A 4 2.37 -18.10 -2.34
N ARG A 5 2.80 -16.84 -2.33
CA ARG A 5 3.80 -16.28 -3.26
C ARG A 5 4.90 -15.55 -2.52
N THR A 6 6.09 -15.67 -3.08
CA THR A 6 7.28 -14.91 -2.67
C THR A 6 8.01 -14.41 -3.93
N LEU A 7 9.09 -13.65 -3.75
CA LEU A 7 9.99 -13.31 -4.84
C LEU A 7 10.82 -14.54 -5.23
N LYS A 8 11.19 -14.67 -6.52
CA LYS A 8 12.09 -15.73 -6.97
C LYS A 8 13.56 -15.40 -6.68
N ASN A 9 13.95 -14.13 -6.85
CA ASN A 9 15.32 -13.65 -6.67
C ASN A 9 15.35 -12.43 -5.74
N VAL A 10 16.53 -12.15 -5.20
CA VAL A 10 16.81 -10.89 -4.49
C VAL A 10 16.92 -9.76 -5.50
N ILE A 11 16.32 -8.62 -5.19
CA ILE A 11 16.46 -7.41 -5.99
C ILE A 11 16.72 -6.19 -5.09
N LYS A 12 17.46 -5.23 -5.62
CA LYS A 12 17.86 -4.01 -4.91
C LYS A 12 17.43 -2.77 -5.66
N ALA A 13 17.15 -1.73 -4.91
CA ALA A 13 16.95 -0.38 -5.42
C ALA A 13 17.53 0.63 -4.44
N THR A 14 17.82 1.82 -4.92
CA THR A 14 18.24 2.95 -4.09
C THR A 14 17.42 4.16 -4.51
N GLY A 15 17.00 4.97 -3.55
CA GLY A 15 16.27 6.20 -3.80
C GLY A 15 16.34 7.14 -2.62
N ILE A 16 15.64 8.26 -2.74
CA ILE A 16 15.51 9.27 -1.67
C ILE A 16 14.22 8.99 -0.91
N THR A 17 14.24 9.18 0.40
CA THR A 17 13.07 9.10 1.26
C THR A 17 12.25 10.38 1.15
N LEU A 18 10.90 10.30 1.17
CA LEU A 18 10.04 11.46 0.94
C LEU A 18 10.15 12.48 2.08
N HIS A 19 10.02 12.02 3.31
CA HIS A 19 9.97 12.90 4.48
C HIS A 19 11.36 13.22 5.02
N GLY A 20 12.22 12.20 5.14
CA GLY A 20 13.59 12.34 5.64
C GLY A 20 14.53 13.07 4.68
N GLY A 21 14.34 12.91 3.37
CA GLY A 21 15.21 13.46 2.32
C GLY A 21 16.57 12.78 2.26
N GLU A 22 16.73 11.63 2.91
CA GLU A 22 17.96 10.87 2.94
C GLU A 22 17.99 9.76 1.89
N ARG A 23 19.17 9.33 1.51
CA ARG A 23 19.35 8.20 0.59
C ARG A 23 19.15 6.89 1.36
N ALA A 24 18.29 6.01 0.85
CA ALA A 24 18.05 4.69 1.38
C ALA A 24 18.26 3.61 0.32
N GLU A 25 18.90 2.50 0.72
CA GLU A 25 18.92 1.25 -0.05
C GLU A 25 17.76 0.37 0.42
N LEU A 26 17.06 -0.19 -0.55
CA LEU A 26 15.98 -1.16 -0.39
C LEU A 26 16.39 -2.48 -1.00
N VAL A 27 16.30 -3.59 -0.25
CA VAL A 27 16.55 -4.93 -0.76
C VAL A 27 15.33 -5.80 -0.49
N LEU A 28 14.70 -6.28 -1.56
CA LEU A 28 13.59 -7.23 -1.47
C LEU A 28 14.13 -8.65 -1.61
N ARG A 29 13.78 -9.53 -0.66
CA ARG A 29 14.24 -10.92 -0.61
C ARG A 29 13.10 -11.91 -0.57
N PRO A 30 13.26 -13.10 -1.18
CA PRO A 30 12.37 -14.23 -0.91
C PRO A 30 12.28 -14.52 0.58
N ALA A 31 11.14 -15.05 1.01
CA ALA A 31 10.95 -15.52 2.37
C ALA A 31 10.22 -16.88 2.39
N PRO A 32 10.42 -17.72 3.40
CA PRO A 32 9.71 -18.99 3.56
C PRO A 32 8.19 -18.83 3.62
N VAL A 33 7.46 -19.92 3.45
CA VAL A 33 6.00 -19.96 3.63
C VAL A 33 5.61 -19.49 5.03
N ASN A 34 4.49 -18.78 5.13
CA ASN A 34 3.93 -18.26 6.38
C ASN A 34 4.81 -17.23 7.13
N THR A 35 5.80 -16.65 6.46
CA THR A 35 6.63 -15.57 7.04
C THR A 35 5.85 -14.26 7.13
N GLY A 36 4.98 -13.98 6.14
CA GLY A 36 4.42 -12.65 5.96
C GLY A 36 5.43 -11.67 5.40
N ILE A 37 5.16 -10.38 5.54
CA ILE A 37 6.08 -9.32 5.14
C ILE A 37 6.82 -8.81 6.38
N ILE A 38 8.16 -8.85 6.35
CA ILE A 38 9.02 -8.39 7.45
C ILE A 38 9.95 -7.29 6.95
N PHE A 39 9.90 -6.14 7.61
CA PHE A 39 10.85 -5.05 7.38
C PHE A 39 12.03 -5.17 8.35
N ARG A 40 13.25 -4.95 7.84
CA ARG A 40 14.47 -5.01 8.63
C ARG A 40 15.28 -3.72 8.47
N ARG A 41 15.57 -3.06 9.59
CA ARG A 41 16.48 -1.91 9.69
C ARG A 41 17.91 -2.43 9.72
N THR A 42 18.53 -2.52 8.55
CA THR A 42 19.87 -3.11 8.38
C THR A 42 21.00 -2.12 8.64
N ASP A 43 20.68 -0.86 8.84
CA ASP A 43 21.57 0.21 9.30
C ASP A 43 21.79 0.20 10.83
N LEU A 44 21.05 -0.62 11.56
CA LEU A 44 21.13 -0.74 13.01
C LEU A 44 21.90 -2.00 13.43
N ASP A 45 22.60 -1.92 14.57
CA ASP A 45 23.26 -3.05 15.21
C ASP A 45 22.77 -3.18 16.68
N PRO A 46 22.03 -4.25 17.02
CA PRO A 46 21.60 -5.34 16.15
C PRO A 46 20.51 -4.92 15.15
N ILE A 47 20.40 -5.66 14.03
CA ILE A 47 19.32 -5.48 13.05
C ILE A 47 17.96 -5.62 13.75
N VAL A 48 17.04 -4.72 13.44
CA VAL A 48 15.69 -4.72 14.01
C VAL A 48 14.67 -5.14 12.97
N GLU A 49 13.88 -6.17 13.30
CA GLU A 49 12.80 -6.69 12.46
C GLU A 49 11.46 -6.20 12.97
N ILE A 50 10.59 -5.78 12.02
CA ILE A 50 9.22 -5.31 12.28
C ILE A 50 8.29 -6.00 11.27
N HIS A 51 7.33 -6.77 11.77
CA HIS A 51 6.31 -7.38 10.92
C HIS A 51 5.32 -6.33 10.41
N ALA A 52 4.95 -6.44 9.14
CA ALA A 52 3.93 -5.59 8.52
C ALA A 52 2.52 -6.03 8.96
N LEU A 53 2.15 -5.66 10.16
CA LEU A 53 0.87 -5.95 10.78
C LEU A 53 0.24 -4.69 11.37
N ALA A 54 -1.09 -4.63 11.37
CA ALA A 54 -1.86 -3.47 11.83
C ALA A 54 -1.51 -3.05 13.27
N GLU A 55 -1.16 -4.00 14.13
CA GLU A 55 -0.76 -3.77 15.52
C GLU A 55 0.60 -3.07 15.66
N ASN A 56 1.46 -3.19 14.66
CA ASN A 56 2.78 -2.55 14.63
C ASN A 56 2.75 -1.14 14.00
N VAL A 57 1.60 -0.68 13.52
CA VAL A 57 1.45 0.71 13.05
C VAL A 57 1.44 1.65 14.26
N GLY A 58 2.34 2.63 14.25
CA GLY A 58 2.42 3.67 15.28
C GLY A 58 2.06 5.03 14.70
N ASP A 59 3.00 5.69 14.03
CA ASP A 59 2.78 6.99 13.42
C ASP A 59 2.08 6.86 12.06
N THR A 60 1.05 7.67 11.86
CA THR A 60 0.27 7.76 10.61
C THR A 60 0.23 9.18 10.05
N THR A 61 1.14 10.03 10.49
CA THR A 61 1.27 11.42 10.01
C THR A 61 1.87 11.41 8.61
N MET A 62 1.06 11.76 7.62
CA MET A 62 1.39 11.82 6.18
C MET A 62 1.79 10.49 5.52
N SER A 63 2.04 9.43 6.26
CA SER A 63 2.38 8.09 5.76
C SER A 63 2.11 7.03 6.82
N THR A 64 2.12 5.77 6.45
CA THR A 64 2.04 4.66 7.41
C THR A 64 3.44 4.26 7.87
N SER A 65 3.66 4.33 9.20
CA SER A 65 4.92 3.91 9.84
C SER A 65 4.73 2.66 10.68
N LEU A 66 5.54 1.65 10.43
CA LEU A 66 5.69 0.49 11.30
C LEU A 66 6.67 0.83 12.42
N MET A 67 6.34 0.43 13.65
CA MET A 67 7.10 0.78 14.86
C MET A 67 7.44 -0.45 15.68
N LYS A 68 8.66 -0.43 16.28
CA LYS A 68 9.06 -1.33 17.35
C LYS A 68 9.83 -0.52 18.41
N GLY A 69 9.14 -0.14 19.46
CA GLY A 69 9.66 0.88 20.39
C GLY A 69 9.88 2.21 19.67
N ALA A 70 11.06 2.77 19.78
CA ALA A 70 11.44 4.02 19.11
C ALA A 70 11.89 3.83 17.65
N ILE A 71 12.07 2.60 17.19
CA ILE A 71 12.56 2.30 15.84
C ILE A 71 11.38 2.22 14.89
N LYS A 72 11.52 2.88 13.73
CA LYS A 72 10.46 2.94 12.71
C LYS A 72 10.96 2.59 11.31
N VAL A 73 10.00 2.16 10.48
CA VAL A 73 10.08 2.16 9.01
C VAL A 73 8.84 2.86 8.49
N ALA A 74 9.01 4.04 7.94
CA ALA A 74 7.92 4.89 7.45
C ALA A 74 7.66 4.72 5.94
N THR A 75 6.50 5.22 5.48
CA THR A 75 6.09 5.27 4.06
C THR A 75 6.01 3.86 3.44
N VAL A 76 5.51 2.88 4.22
CA VAL A 76 5.46 1.48 3.79
C VAL A 76 4.30 1.16 2.84
N GLU A 77 3.28 2.02 2.78
CA GLU A 77 2.02 1.82 2.06
C GLU A 77 2.21 1.56 0.57
N HIS A 78 3.10 2.25 -0.12
CA HIS A 78 3.30 2.08 -1.56
C HIS A 78 3.91 0.71 -1.91
N LEU A 79 4.90 0.26 -1.13
CA LEU A 79 5.51 -1.05 -1.29
C LEU A 79 4.53 -2.17 -0.90
N LEU A 80 3.80 -2.01 0.21
CA LEU A 80 2.76 -2.96 0.63
C LEU A 80 1.64 -3.05 -0.41
N SER A 81 1.27 -1.91 -1.03
CA SER A 81 0.32 -1.87 -2.13
C SER A 81 0.80 -2.70 -3.33
N ALA A 82 2.10 -2.61 -3.69
CA ALA A 82 2.68 -3.43 -4.76
C ALA A 82 2.67 -4.92 -4.41
N PHE A 83 3.02 -5.29 -3.17
CA PHE A 83 2.93 -6.68 -2.70
C PHE A 83 1.49 -7.20 -2.76
N ALA A 84 0.52 -6.45 -2.25
CA ALA A 84 -0.90 -6.79 -2.34
C ALA A 84 -1.36 -6.95 -3.80
N GLY A 85 -0.98 -6.00 -4.65
CA GLY A 85 -1.31 -5.96 -6.08
C GLY A 85 -0.83 -7.18 -6.86
N LEU A 86 0.34 -7.71 -6.51
CA LEU A 86 0.94 -8.88 -7.15
C LEU A 86 0.72 -10.18 -6.37
N GLY A 87 0.08 -10.10 -5.20
CA GLY A 87 -0.27 -11.23 -4.36
C GLY A 87 0.92 -11.89 -3.66
N ILE A 88 1.96 -11.11 -3.31
CA ILE A 88 3.13 -11.59 -2.57
C ILE A 88 2.78 -11.75 -1.10
N ASP A 89 2.81 -12.96 -0.59
CA ASP A 89 2.48 -13.28 0.80
C ASP A 89 3.69 -13.17 1.72
N ASN A 90 4.88 -13.53 1.22
CA ASN A 90 6.07 -13.68 2.02
C ASN A 90 7.25 -12.93 1.39
N ALA A 91 7.82 -11.98 2.12
CA ALA A 91 9.02 -11.26 1.70
C ALA A 91 9.76 -10.68 2.90
N ILE A 92 11.09 -10.59 2.79
CA ILE A 92 11.92 -9.80 3.69
C ILE A 92 12.33 -8.53 2.96
N VAL A 93 12.17 -7.41 3.63
CA VAL A 93 12.44 -6.06 3.12
C VAL A 93 13.55 -5.43 3.98
N ASP A 94 14.77 -5.40 3.45
CA ASP A 94 15.87 -4.68 4.11
C ASP A 94 15.84 -3.21 3.71
N VAL A 95 16.02 -2.33 4.67
CA VAL A 95 16.10 -0.88 4.45
C VAL A 95 17.20 -0.28 5.33
N THR A 96 17.99 0.62 4.74
CA THR A 96 19.14 1.27 5.41
C THR A 96 18.78 2.64 5.97
N ALA A 97 17.49 2.94 6.18
CA ALA A 97 16.99 4.20 6.68
C ALA A 97 15.69 4.01 7.45
N SER A 98 15.24 5.05 8.12
CA SER A 98 13.96 5.05 8.86
C SER A 98 12.72 5.15 7.97
N GLU A 99 12.88 5.19 6.65
CA GLU A 99 11.81 5.37 5.68
C GLU A 99 12.14 4.65 4.36
N ILE A 100 11.13 4.11 3.69
CA ILE A 100 11.25 3.48 2.37
C ILE A 100 11.53 4.57 1.31
N PRO A 101 12.41 4.32 0.30
CA PRO A 101 12.58 5.25 -0.82
C PRO A 101 11.25 5.52 -1.51
N ILE A 102 10.95 6.80 -1.78
CA ILE A 102 9.67 7.21 -2.40
C ILE A 102 9.58 6.83 -3.88
N MET A 103 10.71 6.60 -4.52
CA MET A 103 10.83 6.33 -5.94
C MET A 103 10.23 7.47 -6.80
N ASP A 104 9.22 7.16 -7.62
CA ASP A 104 8.48 8.15 -8.42
C ASP A 104 7.18 8.63 -7.75
N GLY A 105 6.99 8.32 -6.47
CA GLY A 105 5.79 8.68 -5.70
C GLY A 105 4.61 7.73 -5.88
N SER A 106 4.78 6.63 -6.64
CA SER A 106 3.74 5.63 -6.87
C SER A 106 4.22 4.22 -6.47
N ALA A 107 3.35 3.22 -6.59
CA ALA A 107 3.72 1.81 -6.44
C ALA A 107 4.36 1.20 -7.72
N GLY A 108 4.34 1.92 -8.84
CA GLY A 108 4.82 1.43 -10.14
C GLY A 108 6.25 0.89 -10.12
N PRO A 109 7.25 1.62 -9.60
CA PRO A 109 8.62 1.13 -9.49
C PRO A 109 8.74 -0.14 -8.63
N PHE A 110 7.97 -0.28 -7.56
CA PHE A 110 7.96 -1.49 -6.74
C PHE A 110 7.34 -2.68 -7.47
N VAL A 111 6.26 -2.45 -8.23
CA VAL A 111 5.68 -3.47 -9.13
C VAL A 111 6.73 -3.94 -10.14
N PHE A 112 7.47 -3.02 -10.75
CA PHE A 112 8.54 -3.33 -11.69
C PHE A 112 9.67 -4.16 -11.03
N LEU A 113 10.11 -3.78 -9.83
CA LEU A 113 11.14 -4.51 -9.08
C LEU A 113 10.67 -5.93 -8.77
N ILE A 114 9.46 -6.11 -8.25
CA ILE A 114 8.91 -7.44 -7.90
C ILE A 114 8.79 -8.32 -9.14
N GLN A 115 8.30 -7.77 -10.26
CA GLN A 115 8.22 -8.50 -11.53
C GLN A 115 9.59 -8.85 -12.08
N SER A 116 10.58 -7.97 -11.96
CA SER A 116 11.98 -8.21 -12.39
C SER A 116 12.66 -9.25 -11.51
N ALA A 117 12.37 -9.30 -10.21
CA ALA A 117 12.85 -10.37 -9.33
C ALA A 117 12.24 -11.73 -9.68
N GLY A 118 11.09 -11.72 -10.37
CA GLY A 118 10.26 -12.88 -10.60
C GLY A 118 9.43 -13.23 -9.37
N ILE A 119 8.32 -13.93 -9.60
CA ILE A 119 7.39 -14.38 -8.55
C ILE A 119 7.41 -15.92 -8.54
N GLU A 120 7.48 -16.50 -7.34
CA GLU A 120 7.45 -17.94 -7.13
C GLU A 120 6.21 -18.34 -6.32
N GLU A 121 5.49 -19.35 -6.79
CA GLU A 121 4.41 -19.98 -6.03
C GLU A 121 4.96 -21.04 -5.07
N GLN A 122 4.66 -20.89 -3.79
CA GLN A 122 5.17 -21.74 -2.72
C GLN A 122 4.20 -22.89 -2.42
N ASN A 123 4.72 -24.00 -1.87
CA ASN A 123 3.90 -25.19 -1.57
C ASN A 123 3.10 -25.03 -0.26
N ALA A 124 2.33 -23.95 -0.16
CA ALA A 124 1.40 -23.70 0.94
C ALA A 124 0.12 -23.01 0.41
N PRO A 125 -1.06 -23.26 0.98
CA PRO A 125 -2.29 -22.60 0.58
C PRO A 125 -2.23 -21.12 0.96
N LYS A 126 -2.64 -20.25 0.01
CA LYS A 126 -2.86 -18.83 0.30
C LYS A 126 -4.13 -18.68 1.13
N ARG A 127 -4.01 -17.99 2.25
CA ARG A 127 -5.14 -17.61 3.10
C ARG A 127 -5.67 -16.24 2.73
N PHE A 128 -6.98 -16.10 2.84
CA PHE A 128 -7.67 -14.84 2.65
C PHE A 128 -8.51 -14.54 3.89
N ILE A 129 -8.58 -13.27 4.27
CA ILE A 129 -9.57 -12.77 5.23
C ILE A 129 -10.84 -12.46 4.45
N ARG A 130 -11.94 -13.19 4.73
CA ARG A 130 -13.26 -12.95 4.14
C ARG A 130 -14.13 -12.16 5.12
N ILE A 131 -14.63 -11.02 4.67
CA ILE A 131 -15.56 -10.20 5.44
C ILE A 131 -16.94 -10.84 5.41
N LYS A 132 -17.54 -11.04 6.59
CA LYS A 132 -18.85 -11.70 6.78
C LYS A 132 -19.97 -10.72 7.08
N ARG A 133 -19.67 -9.60 7.72
CA ARG A 133 -20.59 -8.51 8.00
C ARG A 133 -19.90 -7.16 7.96
N ARG A 134 -20.69 -6.10 7.90
CA ARG A 134 -20.15 -4.74 7.91
C ARG A 134 -19.39 -4.45 9.20
N VAL A 135 -18.22 -3.83 9.05
CA VAL A 135 -17.44 -3.18 10.11
C VAL A 135 -17.13 -1.76 9.64
N MET A 136 -17.33 -0.78 10.49
CA MET A 136 -17.15 0.63 10.14
C MET A 136 -16.55 1.41 11.30
N VAL A 137 -15.68 2.35 10.96
CA VAL A 137 -15.13 3.36 11.87
C VAL A 137 -15.34 4.75 11.29
N ALA A 138 -15.45 5.76 12.15
CA ALA A 138 -15.62 7.14 11.73
C ALA A 138 -14.88 8.09 12.68
N ASP A 139 -14.46 9.24 12.13
CA ASP A 139 -13.86 10.36 12.84
C ASP A 139 -14.41 11.66 12.22
N GLY A 140 -15.34 12.30 12.92
CA GLY A 140 -16.12 13.42 12.39
C GLY A 140 -16.93 13.01 11.16
N ASP A 141 -16.71 13.69 10.04
CA ASP A 141 -17.34 13.40 8.74
C ASP A 141 -16.61 12.35 7.91
N LYS A 142 -15.43 11.90 8.38
CA LYS A 142 -14.60 10.89 7.70
C LYS A 142 -15.01 9.50 8.15
N TRP A 143 -14.98 8.53 7.24
CA TRP A 143 -15.27 7.15 7.61
C TRP A 143 -14.56 6.15 6.69
N ALA A 144 -14.39 4.95 7.22
CA ALA A 144 -13.92 3.78 6.47
C ALA A 144 -14.73 2.55 6.89
N ALA A 145 -15.05 1.68 5.94
CA ALA A 145 -15.88 0.51 6.19
C ALA A 145 -15.45 -0.69 5.36
N PHE A 146 -15.66 -1.89 5.91
CA PHE A 146 -15.69 -3.15 5.20
C PHE A 146 -17.14 -3.63 5.08
N ASP A 147 -17.46 -4.18 3.91
CA ASP A 147 -18.71 -4.87 3.63
C ASP A 147 -18.44 -6.25 3.00
N PRO A 148 -19.32 -7.25 3.20
CA PRO A 148 -19.23 -8.52 2.48
C PRO A 148 -19.29 -8.29 0.96
N PHE A 149 -18.37 -8.94 0.24
CA PHE A 149 -18.32 -8.89 -1.22
C PHE A 149 -17.63 -10.14 -1.76
N HIS A 150 -18.08 -10.66 -2.89
CA HIS A 150 -17.46 -11.80 -3.56
C HIS A 150 -16.37 -11.31 -4.53
N GLY A 151 -15.20 -10.97 -3.98
CA GLY A 151 -14.07 -10.36 -4.66
C GLY A 151 -13.31 -9.47 -3.69
N PHE A 152 -12.42 -8.64 -4.20
CA PHE A 152 -11.87 -7.51 -3.46
C PHE A 152 -12.19 -6.23 -4.21
N LYS A 153 -12.91 -5.32 -3.60
CA LYS A 153 -13.30 -4.04 -4.17
C LYS A 153 -12.85 -2.91 -3.26
N VAL A 154 -12.29 -1.87 -3.85
CA VAL A 154 -11.89 -0.67 -3.13
C VAL A 154 -12.58 0.54 -3.75
N THR A 155 -13.42 1.21 -2.99
CA THR A 155 -14.05 2.48 -3.37
C THR A 155 -13.53 3.59 -2.47
N PHE A 156 -13.06 4.67 -3.04
CA PHE A 156 -12.54 5.80 -2.29
C PHE A 156 -13.16 7.11 -2.78
N THR A 157 -13.53 7.98 -1.84
CA THR A 157 -14.01 9.34 -2.12
C THR A 157 -13.13 10.34 -1.39
N ILE A 158 -12.56 11.27 -2.14
CA ILE A 158 -11.83 12.44 -1.64
C ILE A 158 -12.72 13.67 -1.68
N ASP A 159 -12.52 14.58 -0.73
CA ASP A 159 -13.24 15.85 -0.71
C ASP A 159 -12.33 16.93 -0.12
N PHE A 160 -11.51 17.52 -0.98
CA PHE A 160 -10.65 18.65 -0.64
C PHE A 160 -11.33 19.95 -1.08
N ASP A 161 -11.25 20.99 -0.23
CA ASP A 161 -11.73 22.33 -0.58
C ASP A 161 -10.71 23.05 -1.47
N HIS A 162 -10.69 22.64 -2.73
CA HIS A 162 -9.79 23.19 -3.73
C HIS A 162 -10.44 23.14 -5.12
N PRO A 163 -10.23 24.13 -6.02
CA PRO A 163 -10.86 24.19 -7.35
C PRO A 163 -10.71 22.93 -8.20
N LEU A 164 -9.54 22.29 -8.19
CA LEU A 164 -9.28 21.05 -8.93
C LEU A 164 -10.17 19.88 -8.50
N PHE A 165 -10.67 19.88 -7.27
CA PHE A 165 -11.50 18.82 -6.70
C PHE A 165 -13.00 19.12 -6.76
N LYS A 166 -13.41 20.24 -7.36
CA LYS A 166 -14.84 20.58 -7.59
C LYS A 166 -15.45 19.82 -8.77
N SER A 167 -14.64 19.06 -9.53
CA SER A 167 -15.06 18.28 -10.68
C SER A 167 -15.56 16.88 -10.33
N LYS A 168 -15.97 16.12 -11.36
CA LYS A 168 -16.58 14.78 -11.27
C LYS A 168 -15.67 13.65 -10.74
N HIS A 169 -14.39 13.90 -10.50
CA HIS A 169 -13.40 12.86 -10.23
C HIS A 169 -13.07 12.66 -8.74
N LYS A 170 -14.04 12.92 -7.87
CA LYS A 170 -13.85 12.75 -6.41
C LYS A 170 -13.90 11.30 -5.95
N THR A 171 -14.56 10.42 -6.71
CA THR A 171 -14.77 9.01 -6.34
C THR A 171 -14.21 8.10 -7.43
N ALA A 172 -13.51 7.06 -7.02
CA ALA A 172 -13.08 5.98 -7.88
C ALA A 172 -13.31 4.63 -7.21
N THR A 173 -13.48 3.60 -8.03
CA THR A 173 -13.63 2.21 -7.59
C THR A 173 -12.68 1.33 -8.37
N LEU A 174 -11.94 0.47 -7.66
CA LEU A 174 -11.15 -0.61 -8.20
C LEU A 174 -11.85 -1.93 -7.88
N ASP A 175 -12.27 -2.67 -8.91
CA ASP A 175 -12.60 -4.08 -8.80
C ASP A 175 -11.31 -4.87 -9.03
N PHE A 176 -10.80 -5.46 -7.97
CA PHE A 176 -9.41 -5.86 -7.88
C PHE A 176 -9.11 -7.15 -8.63
N SER A 177 -8.13 -7.07 -9.48
CA SER A 177 -7.26 -8.14 -9.96
C SER A 177 -5.85 -7.58 -10.07
N SER A 178 -4.82 -8.43 -10.14
CA SER A 178 -3.46 -7.91 -10.39
C SER A 178 -3.40 -7.07 -11.67
N LEU A 179 -4.14 -7.45 -12.70
CA LEU A 179 -4.15 -6.72 -13.97
C LEU A 179 -4.78 -5.35 -13.85
N SER A 180 -5.99 -5.24 -13.23
CA SER A 180 -6.66 -3.95 -13.01
C SER A 180 -5.83 -3.06 -12.08
N TYR A 181 -5.26 -3.61 -11.01
CA TYR A 181 -4.39 -2.88 -10.10
C TYR A 181 -3.17 -2.27 -10.84
N VAL A 182 -2.42 -3.10 -11.58
CA VAL A 182 -1.23 -2.64 -12.31
C VAL A 182 -1.59 -1.59 -13.35
N LYS A 183 -2.69 -1.79 -14.11
CA LYS A 183 -3.09 -0.92 -15.20
C LYS A 183 -3.69 0.41 -14.72
N GLU A 184 -4.50 0.36 -13.67
CA GLU A 184 -5.39 1.48 -13.34
C GLU A 184 -4.95 2.28 -12.12
N VAL A 185 -4.14 1.67 -11.20
CA VAL A 185 -3.85 2.26 -9.89
C VAL A 185 -2.36 2.37 -9.60
N SER A 186 -1.56 1.34 -9.92
CA SER A 186 -0.18 1.23 -9.42
C SER A 186 0.72 2.42 -9.71
N ARG A 187 0.43 3.20 -10.76
CA ARG A 187 1.22 4.35 -11.19
C ARG A 187 0.68 5.71 -10.72
N ALA A 188 -0.38 5.72 -9.90
CA ALA A 188 -0.93 6.95 -9.33
C ALA A 188 0.05 7.52 -8.28
N ARG A 189 0.49 8.77 -8.48
CA ARG A 189 1.49 9.43 -7.65
C ARG A 189 0.88 10.07 -6.42
N THR A 190 1.68 10.13 -5.35
CA THR A 190 1.39 10.97 -4.19
C THR A 190 1.32 12.44 -4.59
N PHE A 191 0.62 13.24 -3.80
CA PHE A 191 0.41 14.66 -4.09
C PHE A 191 0.42 15.51 -2.81
N GLY A 192 0.72 16.79 -2.98
CA GLY A 192 0.69 17.75 -1.89
C GLY A 192 0.33 19.14 -2.37
N PHE A 193 -0.24 19.94 -1.46
CA PHE A 193 -0.56 21.34 -1.71
C PHE A 193 0.63 22.21 -1.35
N MET A 194 0.99 23.13 -2.22
CA MET A 194 2.08 24.08 -1.96
C MET A 194 1.80 24.96 -0.73
N ALA A 195 0.53 25.24 -0.44
CA ALA A 195 0.12 25.98 0.76
C ALA A 195 0.51 25.27 2.08
N ASP A 196 0.66 23.94 2.06
CA ASP A 196 1.05 23.16 3.24
C ASP A 196 2.56 22.89 3.30
N PHE A 197 3.30 23.17 2.23
CA PHE A 197 4.70 22.77 2.09
C PHE A 197 5.60 23.39 3.18
N GLU A 198 5.45 24.70 3.48
CA GLU A 198 6.20 25.36 4.53
C GLU A 198 5.93 24.75 5.92
N LYS A 199 4.68 24.40 6.19
CA LYS A 199 4.28 23.73 7.45
C LYS A 199 4.90 22.34 7.57
N LEU A 200 4.90 21.57 6.46
CA LEU A 200 5.51 20.25 6.43
C LEU A 200 7.02 20.33 6.64
N GLN A 201 7.69 21.30 6.03
CA GLN A 201 9.13 21.53 6.25
C GLN A 201 9.44 21.93 7.70
N ALA A 202 8.63 22.77 8.32
CA ALA A 202 8.77 23.13 9.73
C ALA A 202 8.62 21.91 10.67
N MET A 203 7.88 20.88 10.23
CA MET A 203 7.75 19.59 10.92
C MET A 203 8.83 18.58 10.54
N ASN A 204 9.86 18.97 9.76
CA ASN A 204 10.86 18.10 9.17
C ASN A 204 10.28 17.00 8.25
N LEU A 205 9.16 17.27 7.59
CA LEU A 205 8.52 16.43 6.60
C LEU A 205 8.74 16.97 5.17
N ALA A 206 8.52 16.12 4.16
CA ALA A 206 8.62 16.44 2.74
C ALA A 206 10.01 17.00 2.30
N ARG A 207 11.09 16.64 3.02
CA ARG A 207 12.45 17.13 2.72
C ARG A 207 13.02 16.57 1.42
N GLY A 208 12.58 15.40 1.00
CA GLY A 208 12.95 14.76 -0.27
C GLY A 208 11.89 14.91 -1.36
N ALA A 209 10.82 15.68 -1.11
CA ALA A 209 9.77 15.90 -2.10
C ALA A 209 10.28 16.75 -3.28
N SER A 210 9.93 16.32 -4.48
CA SER A 210 10.23 17.03 -5.74
C SER A 210 9.12 16.77 -6.76
N LEU A 211 9.14 17.49 -7.88
CA LEU A 211 8.21 17.26 -8.98
C LEU A 211 8.41 15.90 -9.67
N ASP A 212 9.55 15.20 -9.43
CA ASP A 212 9.82 13.88 -9.95
C ASP A 212 9.11 12.77 -9.15
N ASN A 213 8.77 13.03 -7.87
CA ASN A 213 8.22 12.03 -6.95
C ASN A 213 6.91 12.41 -6.25
N ALA A 214 6.35 13.58 -6.57
CA ALA A 214 5.06 14.02 -6.06
C ALA A 214 4.36 14.95 -7.06
N ILE A 215 3.04 14.95 -7.05
CA ILE A 215 2.25 15.95 -7.75
C ILE A 215 2.14 17.17 -6.84
N ALA A 216 2.68 18.31 -7.26
CA ALA A 216 2.55 19.57 -6.55
C ALA A 216 1.34 20.36 -7.08
N ILE A 217 0.53 20.88 -6.16
CA ILE A 217 -0.71 21.60 -6.45
C ILE A 217 -0.59 23.00 -5.85
N ASP A 218 -0.70 24.04 -6.68
CA ASP A 218 -0.87 25.42 -6.22
C ASP A 218 -2.36 25.73 -5.99
N ASP A 219 -2.73 26.98 -5.77
CA ASP A 219 -4.12 27.38 -5.50
C ASP A 219 -5.10 27.09 -6.66
N PHE A 220 -4.60 26.77 -7.86
CA PHE A 220 -5.41 26.68 -9.08
C PHE A 220 -5.15 25.43 -9.91
N ARG A 221 -3.91 24.91 -9.93
CA ARG A 221 -3.46 23.92 -10.91
C ARG A 221 -2.40 22.96 -10.38
N VAL A 222 -2.15 21.91 -11.16
CA VAL A 222 -0.97 21.03 -11.05
C VAL A 222 0.24 21.75 -11.62
N LEU A 223 1.37 21.69 -10.89
CA LEU A 223 2.63 22.33 -11.28
C LEU A 223 3.55 21.42 -12.12
N ASN A 224 3.36 20.10 -12.05
CA ASN A 224 4.15 19.16 -12.84
C ASN A 224 3.91 19.36 -14.34
N GLU A 225 4.97 19.61 -15.12
CA GLU A 225 4.88 19.90 -16.56
C GLU A 225 4.22 18.76 -17.36
N ASP A 226 4.49 17.51 -16.99
CA ASP A 226 3.90 16.32 -17.62
C ASP A 226 2.41 16.10 -17.26
N GLY A 227 1.84 16.93 -16.38
CA GLY A 227 0.47 16.82 -15.92
C GLY A 227 0.19 15.56 -15.11
N LEU A 228 -1.03 15.04 -15.25
CA LEU A 228 -1.50 13.85 -14.55
C LEU A 228 -1.35 12.60 -15.41
N ARG A 229 -0.99 11.46 -14.80
CA ARG A 229 -0.93 10.12 -15.43
C ARG A 229 -2.31 9.51 -15.66
N TYR A 230 -3.29 9.91 -14.84
CA TYR A 230 -4.69 9.51 -14.93
C TYR A 230 -5.58 10.75 -14.71
N GLU A 231 -6.71 10.83 -15.37
CA GLU A 231 -7.67 11.92 -15.20
C GLU A 231 -8.11 12.10 -13.73
N ASN A 232 -8.19 10.97 -13.00
CA ASN A 232 -8.56 10.91 -11.57
C ASN A 232 -7.39 10.41 -10.69
N GLU A 233 -6.15 10.84 -10.98
CA GLU A 233 -4.94 10.33 -10.34
C GLU A 233 -4.97 10.49 -8.82
N PHE A 234 -5.47 11.60 -8.31
CA PHE A 234 -5.52 11.86 -6.86
C PHE A 234 -6.32 10.81 -6.09
N VAL A 235 -7.53 10.50 -6.53
CA VAL A 235 -8.36 9.48 -5.87
C VAL A 235 -7.82 8.06 -6.12
N LYS A 236 -7.18 7.80 -7.26
CA LYS A 236 -6.50 6.54 -7.53
C LYS A 236 -5.29 6.34 -6.62
N HIS A 237 -4.56 7.42 -6.31
CA HIS A 237 -3.49 7.34 -5.32
C HIS A 237 -4.04 6.98 -3.93
N LYS A 238 -5.18 7.55 -3.52
CA LYS A 238 -5.84 7.14 -2.26
C LYS A 238 -6.30 5.68 -2.26
N ILE A 239 -6.67 5.13 -3.42
CA ILE A 239 -6.93 3.68 -3.56
C ILE A 239 -5.63 2.90 -3.40
N LEU A 240 -4.51 3.36 -3.99
CA LEU A 240 -3.19 2.75 -3.85
C LEU A 240 -2.78 2.69 -2.38
N ASP A 241 -2.86 3.81 -1.66
CA ASP A 241 -2.58 3.89 -0.22
C ASP A 241 -3.45 2.91 0.57
N ALA A 242 -4.77 2.92 0.32
CA ALA A 242 -5.70 2.03 1.00
C ALA A 242 -5.35 0.56 0.74
N VAL A 243 -5.03 0.14 -0.49
CA VAL A 243 -4.62 -1.24 -0.79
C VAL A 243 -3.39 -1.64 0.03
N GLY A 244 -2.42 -0.75 0.18
CA GLY A 244 -1.22 -0.97 1.00
C GLY A 244 -1.53 -1.04 2.50
N ASP A 245 -2.29 -0.08 3.01
CA ASP A 245 -2.70 -0.06 4.42
C ASP A 245 -3.52 -1.31 4.79
N LEU A 246 -4.47 -1.72 3.94
CA LEU A 246 -5.30 -2.90 4.18
C LEU A 246 -4.48 -4.19 4.17
N TYR A 247 -3.33 -4.23 3.48
CA TYR A 247 -2.46 -5.39 3.46
C TYR A 247 -1.78 -5.68 4.82
N LEU A 248 -1.79 -4.71 5.74
CA LEU A 248 -1.38 -4.86 7.14
C LEU A 248 -2.28 -5.80 7.96
N LEU A 249 -3.37 -6.33 7.40
CA LEU A 249 -4.06 -7.51 7.94
C LEU A 249 -3.22 -8.80 7.87
N GLY A 250 -2.07 -8.78 7.18
CA GLY A 250 -1.19 -9.93 7.01
C GLY A 250 -1.73 -11.02 6.07
N SER A 251 -2.83 -10.74 5.37
CA SER A 251 -3.45 -11.64 4.39
C SER A 251 -4.26 -10.85 3.38
N SER A 252 -4.40 -11.39 2.17
CA SER A 252 -5.27 -10.80 1.15
C SER A 252 -6.73 -10.80 1.60
N LEU A 253 -7.48 -9.77 1.19
CA LEU A 253 -8.86 -9.54 1.62
C LEU A 253 -9.86 -10.04 0.56
N ILE A 254 -10.98 -10.59 1.02
CA ILE A 254 -12.21 -10.81 0.26
C ILE A 254 -13.32 -10.04 0.94
N GLY A 255 -13.75 -8.97 0.29
CA GLY A 255 -14.70 -8.00 0.81
C GLY A 255 -14.64 -6.71 0.01
N ALA A 256 -15.51 -5.77 0.30
CA ALA A 256 -15.47 -4.41 -0.23
C ALA A 256 -14.98 -3.45 0.85
N PHE A 257 -14.00 -2.63 0.52
CA PHE A 257 -13.60 -1.47 1.30
C PHE A 257 -14.21 -0.21 0.70
N SER A 258 -14.72 0.66 1.55
CA SER A 258 -15.18 1.99 1.17
C SER A 258 -14.61 3.02 2.13
N GLY A 259 -13.95 4.05 1.59
CA GLY A 259 -13.39 5.18 2.35
C GLY A 259 -13.94 6.52 1.87
N TYR A 260 -14.40 7.34 2.78
CA TYR A 260 -14.76 8.73 2.55
C TYR A 260 -13.84 9.64 3.36
N LYS A 261 -13.03 10.44 2.68
CA LYS A 261 -12.01 11.32 3.31
C LYS A 261 -11.06 10.57 4.26
N SER A 262 -10.96 9.23 4.12
CA SER A 262 -10.12 8.39 4.95
C SER A 262 -8.63 8.67 4.69
N GLY A 263 -7.80 8.26 5.63
CA GLY A 263 -6.35 8.28 5.56
C GLY A 263 -5.77 7.15 6.40
N HIS A 264 -4.44 7.10 6.52
CA HIS A 264 -3.71 5.99 7.16
C HIS A 264 -4.19 5.70 8.59
N ALA A 265 -4.44 6.74 9.40
CA ALA A 265 -4.97 6.59 10.76
C ALA A 265 -6.31 5.86 10.78
N LEU A 266 -7.26 6.30 9.97
CA LEU A 266 -8.61 5.73 9.96
C LEU A 266 -8.62 4.35 9.30
N ASN A 267 -7.79 4.12 8.28
CA ASN A 267 -7.59 2.80 7.70
C ASN A 267 -7.06 1.83 8.76
N ASN A 268 -6.03 2.20 9.52
CA ASN A 268 -5.49 1.36 10.58
C ASN A 268 -6.51 1.13 11.72
N MET A 269 -7.28 2.15 12.10
CA MET A 269 -8.36 2.01 13.07
C MET A 269 -9.38 0.95 12.61
N LEU A 270 -9.76 0.96 11.32
CA LEU A 270 -10.67 -0.04 10.75
C LEU A 270 -10.07 -1.46 10.80
N LEU A 271 -8.76 -1.62 10.50
CA LEU A 271 -8.10 -2.92 10.61
C LEU A 271 -8.12 -3.45 12.05
N ARG A 272 -7.78 -2.59 13.02
CA ARG A 272 -7.79 -2.96 14.44
C ARG A 272 -9.20 -3.32 14.91
N GLN A 273 -10.21 -2.55 14.47
CA GLN A 273 -11.61 -2.83 14.78
C GLN A 273 -12.04 -4.19 14.20
N LEU A 274 -11.69 -4.47 12.94
CA LEU A 274 -11.98 -5.76 12.32
C LEU A 274 -11.37 -6.94 13.11
N LEU A 275 -10.09 -6.81 13.52
CA LEU A 275 -9.39 -7.87 14.26
C LEU A 275 -9.99 -8.13 15.65
N ILE A 276 -10.59 -7.12 16.29
CA ILE A 276 -11.34 -7.25 17.56
C ILE A 276 -12.67 -7.99 17.31
N GLU A 277 -13.37 -7.69 16.23
CA GLU A 277 -14.66 -8.26 15.86
C GLU A 277 -14.51 -9.60 15.14
N GLN A 278 -14.05 -10.64 15.85
CA GLN A 278 -13.72 -11.96 15.27
C GLN A 278 -14.89 -12.66 14.55
N ASP A 279 -16.13 -12.31 14.88
CA ASP A 279 -17.33 -12.81 14.18
C ASP A 279 -17.58 -12.11 12.84
N ALA A 280 -16.93 -10.97 12.57
CA ALA A 280 -17.08 -10.18 11.36
C ALA A 280 -16.29 -10.73 10.18
N TRP A 281 -15.37 -11.66 10.38
CA TRP A 281 -14.52 -12.20 9.34
C TRP A 281 -14.13 -13.65 9.60
N GLU A 282 -13.50 -14.29 8.63
CA GLU A 282 -12.95 -15.65 8.75
C GLU A 282 -11.81 -15.85 7.77
N PHE A 283 -10.93 -16.82 8.07
CA PHE A 283 -9.95 -17.28 7.09
C PHE A 283 -10.56 -18.28 6.12
N VAL A 284 -10.29 -18.07 4.82
CA VAL A 284 -10.68 -19.00 3.75
C VAL A 284 -9.49 -19.32 2.84
N THR A 285 -9.54 -20.51 2.21
CA THR A 285 -8.60 -20.95 1.18
C THR A 285 -9.36 -21.48 -0.02
N TYR A 286 -8.80 -21.39 -1.22
CA TYR A 286 -9.43 -21.86 -2.45
C TYR A 286 -8.64 -23.03 -3.06
N LYS A 287 -9.22 -24.25 -3.00
CA LYS A 287 -8.65 -25.44 -3.64
C LYS A 287 -8.74 -25.36 -5.17
N ASP A 288 -9.82 -24.80 -5.69
CA ASP A 288 -10.04 -24.56 -7.12
C ASP A 288 -9.78 -23.09 -7.44
N THR A 289 -8.78 -22.82 -8.28
CA THR A 289 -8.44 -21.46 -8.72
C THR A 289 -9.54 -20.79 -9.54
N LYS A 290 -10.40 -21.59 -10.21
CA LYS A 290 -11.54 -21.07 -10.98
C LYS A 290 -12.68 -20.55 -10.09
N ARG A 291 -12.74 -20.98 -8.83
CA ARG A 291 -13.73 -20.53 -7.85
C ARG A 291 -13.24 -19.40 -6.97
N ALA A 292 -11.98 -18.99 -7.13
CA ALA A 292 -11.45 -17.88 -6.36
C ALA A 292 -12.00 -16.57 -6.92
N PRO A 293 -12.49 -15.69 -6.06
CA PRO A 293 -13.08 -14.42 -6.50
C PRO A 293 -12.02 -13.36 -6.83
N ILE A 294 -10.73 -13.68 -6.73
CA ILE A 294 -9.60 -12.80 -7.02
C ILE A 294 -8.67 -13.51 -8.01
N SER A 295 -8.18 -12.79 -9.01
CA SER A 295 -7.18 -13.28 -9.95
C SER A 295 -5.85 -12.53 -9.80
N TYR A 296 -4.77 -13.31 -9.76
CA TYR A 296 -3.42 -12.79 -9.79
C TYR A 296 -2.73 -13.11 -11.13
N VAL A 297 -1.89 -12.20 -11.62
CA VAL A 297 -1.04 -12.45 -12.79
C VAL A 297 -0.24 -13.73 -12.54
N ARG A 298 -0.23 -14.62 -13.53
CA ARG A 298 0.56 -15.86 -13.43
C ARG A 298 2.05 -15.51 -13.46
N PRO A 299 2.89 -16.17 -12.63
CA PRO A 299 4.33 -16.05 -12.77
C PRO A 299 4.75 -16.42 -14.18
N ILE A 300 5.63 -15.63 -14.79
CA ILE A 300 6.22 -15.97 -16.09
C ILE A 300 7.14 -17.16 -15.83
N LEU A 301 6.78 -18.32 -16.37
CA LEU A 301 7.67 -19.47 -16.39
C LEU A 301 8.76 -19.14 -17.44
N VAL A 302 9.89 -18.64 -17.00
CA VAL A 302 11.10 -18.63 -17.81
C VAL A 302 11.57 -20.07 -17.78
N GLU A 303 11.35 -20.81 -18.87
CA GLU A 303 11.98 -22.11 -19.08
C GLU A 303 13.51 -21.88 -19.07
N ALA A 304 14.19 -22.62 -18.19
CA ALA A 304 15.63 -22.55 -18.00
C ALA A 304 16.36 -23.28 -19.15
#